data_b08af07e24a830a801c74e33213adc25
#
_entry.id   b08af07e24a830a801c74e33213adc25
#
_cell.length_a   1.000
_cell.length_b   1.000
_cell.length_c   1.000
_cell.angle_alpha   90.00
_cell.angle_beta   90.00
_cell.angle_gamma   90.00
#
_symmetry.space_group_name_H-M   'P 1'
#
loop_
_entity.id
_entity.type
_entity.pdbx_description
1 polymer ?
#
loop_
_entity_poly.entity_id
_entity_poly.type
_entity_poly.pdbx_seq_one_letter_code
_entity_poly.pdbx_strand_id
1 'polypeptide(L)'
;MRLFHHLRSDQRGVAAVEFALVGAAISVAMLNAIDVARYYYSRMEVQNAAQMGAQAAWAACDTSSLPATTNCASLTTKVTAGIQSTGLGTAVTLQSGSPSEGYYCVNSSGALTYVSSVSTKPTNCTSVGNATDTPGDHIRVAVTYTFTPIFSNIGVTSFFPATLTATSMMRMQ
;
A
#
# COMPACT_ATOMS: atom_id res chain seq x y z
N MET A 1 -17.64 1.36 66.94
CA MET A 1 -18.74 1.74 66.06
C MET A 1 -18.59 3.10 65.32
N ARG A 2 -17.71 4.00 65.71
CA ARG A 2 -17.48 5.33 65.10
C ARG A 2 -16.60 5.29 63.85
N LEU A 3 -15.76 4.28 63.67
CA LEU A 3 -14.84 4.19 62.52
C LEU A 3 -15.58 3.95 61.18
N PHE A 4 -16.69 3.18 61.21
CA PHE A 4 -17.48 2.89 60.00
C PHE A 4 -18.32 4.06 59.50
N HIS A 5 -18.62 5.05 60.34
CA HIS A 5 -19.39 6.23 59.95
C HIS A 5 -18.56 7.21 59.13
N HIS A 6 -17.23 7.31 59.33
CA HIS A 6 -16.33 8.16 58.56
C HIS A 6 -16.08 7.63 57.15
N LEU A 7 -16.08 6.30 56.98
CA LEU A 7 -15.88 5.69 55.65
C LEU A 7 -17.11 5.87 54.75
N ARG A 8 -18.31 6.09 55.33
CA ARG A 8 -19.56 6.23 54.55
C ARG A 8 -19.79 7.63 54.01
N SER A 9 -19.06 8.64 54.48
CA SER A 9 -19.16 10.03 54.01
C SER A 9 -17.93 10.49 53.19
N ASP A 10 -16.97 9.61 52.95
CA ASP A 10 -15.75 9.96 52.18
C ASP A 10 -16.02 9.84 50.66
N GLN A 11 -16.36 10.98 50.07
CA GLN A 11 -16.61 11.08 48.60
C GLN A 11 -15.30 11.05 47.76
N ARG A 12 -14.11 11.06 48.41
CA ARG A 12 -12.83 11.04 47.69
C ARG A 12 -12.62 9.74 46.94
N GLY A 13 -13.14 8.61 47.49
CA GLY A 13 -13.08 7.31 46.79
C GLY A 13 -13.94 7.27 45.51
N VAL A 14 -15.10 7.93 45.54
CA VAL A 14 -16.01 8.00 44.37
C VAL A 14 -15.34 8.79 43.24
N ALA A 15 -14.79 9.97 43.55
CA ALA A 15 -14.10 10.80 42.55
C ALA A 15 -12.87 10.09 41.92
N ALA A 16 -12.14 9.28 42.71
CA ALA A 16 -11.02 8.48 42.22
C ALA A 16 -11.48 7.40 41.24
N VAL A 17 -12.60 6.74 41.50
CA VAL A 17 -13.19 5.73 40.58
C VAL A 17 -13.71 6.37 39.31
N GLU A 18 -14.41 7.51 39.41
CA GLU A 18 -14.87 8.25 38.24
C GLU A 18 -13.69 8.68 37.33
N PHE A 19 -12.63 9.24 37.93
CA PHE A 19 -11.42 9.61 37.20
C PHE A 19 -10.76 8.41 36.53
N ALA A 20 -10.68 7.27 37.22
CA ALA A 20 -10.10 6.04 36.70
C ALA A 20 -10.90 5.51 35.49
N LEU A 21 -12.23 5.55 35.55
CA LEU A 21 -13.11 5.10 34.45
C LEU A 21 -12.98 6.02 33.21
N VAL A 22 -13.01 7.33 33.41
CA VAL A 22 -12.84 8.32 32.34
C VAL A 22 -11.43 8.21 31.74
N GLY A 23 -10.41 8.09 32.58
CA GLY A 23 -9.02 7.91 32.17
C GLY A 23 -8.82 6.64 31.33
N ALA A 24 -9.43 5.53 31.73
CA ALA A 24 -9.38 4.29 30.97
C ALA A 24 -10.05 4.44 29.58
N ALA A 25 -11.22 5.06 29.50
CA ALA A 25 -11.92 5.30 28.24
C ALA A 25 -11.10 6.19 27.28
N ILE A 26 -10.52 7.27 27.79
CA ILE A 26 -9.65 8.17 27.00
C ILE A 26 -8.40 7.42 26.54
N SER A 27 -7.79 6.62 27.40
CA SER A 27 -6.59 5.84 27.04
C SER A 27 -6.87 4.85 25.91
N VAL A 28 -7.98 4.11 25.96
CA VAL A 28 -8.39 3.21 24.87
C VAL A 28 -8.63 3.98 23.56
N ALA A 29 -9.28 5.15 23.61
CA ALA A 29 -9.50 5.98 22.44
C ALA A 29 -8.18 6.46 21.83
N MET A 30 -7.21 6.90 22.64
CA MET A 30 -5.89 7.33 22.18
C MET A 30 -5.09 6.19 21.54
N LEU A 31 -5.10 4.99 22.13
CA LEU A 31 -4.41 3.82 21.59
C LEU A 31 -4.98 3.44 20.22
N ASN A 32 -6.30 3.48 20.05
CA ASN A 32 -6.96 3.27 18.79
C ASN A 32 -6.57 4.32 17.74
N ALA A 33 -6.50 5.59 18.12
CA ALA A 33 -6.09 6.67 17.21
C ALA A 33 -4.66 6.47 16.69
N ILE A 34 -3.74 5.99 17.54
CA ILE A 34 -2.35 5.68 17.13
C ILE A 34 -2.33 4.55 16.10
N ASP A 35 -3.04 3.44 16.32
CA ASP A 35 -3.06 2.33 15.37
C ASP A 35 -3.72 2.72 14.02
N VAL A 36 -4.78 3.51 14.06
CA VAL A 36 -5.40 4.05 12.84
C VAL A 36 -4.43 4.94 12.07
N ALA A 37 -3.73 5.85 12.75
CA ALA A 37 -2.72 6.71 12.12
C ALA A 37 -1.59 5.89 11.48
N ARG A 38 -1.09 4.85 12.18
CA ARG A 38 -0.08 3.93 11.64
C ARG A 38 -0.58 3.17 10.42
N TYR A 39 -1.85 2.73 10.41
CA TYR A 39 -2.44 2.05 9.26
C TYR A 39 -2.44 2.95 8.01
N TYR A 40 -2.92 4.19 8.13
CA TYR A 40 -2.93 5.13 7.02
C TYR A 40 -1.52 5.51 6.55
N TYR A 41 -0.59 5.70 7.49
CA TYR A 41 0.82 5.92 7.17
C TYR A 41 1.40 4.74 6.37
N SER A 42 1.19 3.51 6.83
CA SER A 42 1.64 2.31 6.11
C SER A 42 1.03 2.20 4.72
N ARG A 43 -0.25 2.56 4.57
CA ARG A 43 -0.93 2.58 3.28
C ARG A 43 -0.28 3.57 2.30
N MET A 44 0.07 4.76 2.75
CA MET A 44 0.80 5.75 1.93
C MET A 44 2.20 5.25 1.55
N GLU A 45 2.91 4.64 2.49
CA GLU A 45 4.23 4.05 2.23
C GLU A 45 4.19 2.90 1.22
N VAL A 46 3.16 2.05 1.25
CA VAL A 46 2.96 0.99 0.25
C VAL A 46 2.72 1.59 -1.15
N GLN A 47 1.96 2.68 -1.25
CA GLN A 47 1.78 3.40 -2.51
C GLN A 47 3.09 4.01 -3.01
N ASN A 48 3.84 4.64 -2.12
CA ASN A 48 5.17 5.18 -2.42
C ASN A 48 6.12 4.06 -2.90
N ALA A 49 6.13 2.92 -2.23
CA ALA A 49 6.94 1.76 -2.63
C ALA A 49 6.60 1.28 -4.05
N ALA A 50 5.32 1.20 -4.41
CA ALA A 50 4.93 0.84 -5.77
C ALA A 50 5.46 1.83 -6.81
N GLN A 51 5.42 3.14 -6.51
CA GLN A 51 5.94 4.19 -7.39
C GLN A 51 7.47 4.12 -7.53
N MET A 52 8.18 3.95 -6.42
CA MET A 52 9.63 3.78 -6.42
C MET A 52 10.06 2.54 -7.19
N GLY A 53 9.31 1.45 -7.06
CA GLY A 53 9.51 0.24 -7.84
C GLY A 53 9.32 0.45 -9.35
N ALA A 54 8.28 1.17 -9.76
CA ALA A 54 8.03 1.49 -11.17
C ALA A 54 9.13 2.41 -11.75
N GLN A 55 9.60 3.39 -10.99
CA GLN A 55 10.74 4.23 -11.39
C GLN A 55 12.04 3.43 -11.50
N ALA A 56 12.28 2.52 -10.54
CA ALA A 56 13.43 1.63 -10.60
C ALA A 56 13.39 0.68 -11.80
N ALA A 57 12.19 0.22 -12.19
CA ALA A 57 11.99 -0.58 -13.38
C ALA A 57 12.35 0.19 -14.65
N TRP A 58 11.87 1.43 -14.77
CA TRP A 58 12.19 2.30 -15.91
C TRP A 58 13.70 2.59 -15.99
N ALA A 59 14.36 2.87 -14.87
CA ALA A 59 15.79 3.12 -14.81
C ALA A 59 16.66 1.86 -14.95
N ALA A 60 16.05 0.68 -14.88
CA ALA A 60 16.78 -0.59 -14.95
C ALA A 60 17.18 -1.00 -16.37
N CYS A 61 16.46 -0.51 -17.38
CA CYS A 61 16.58 -0.92 -18.76
C CYS A 61 16.67 0.27 -19.70
N ASP A 62 17.57 0.16 -20.68
CA ASP A 62 17.57 1.06 -21.83
C ASP A 62 16.41 0.72 -22.77
N THR A 63 15.89 1.73 -23.47
CA THR A 63 14.81 1.56 -24.46
C THR A 63 15.17 0.61 -25.59
N SER A 64 16.46 0.43 -25.88
CA SER A 64 16.97 -0.55 -26.86
C SER A 64 16.89 -2.00 -26.39
N SER A 65 16.68 -2.23 -25.08
CA SER A 65 16.62 -3.56 -24.44
C SER A 65 15.21 -3.96 -24.04
N LEU A 66 14.19 -3.35 -24.63
CA LEU A 66 12.80 -3.74 -24.42
C LEU A 66 12.46 -5.04 -25.19
N PRO A 67 11.57 -5.90 -24.69
CA PRO A 67 10.84 -5.80 -23.43
C PRO A 67 11.73 -6.00 -22.19
N ALA A 68 11.50 -5.17 -21.17
CA ALA A 68 12.32 -5.15 -19.95
C ALA A 68 12.25 -6.47 -19.18
N THR A 69 11.06 -7.06 -19.08
CA THR A 69 10.84 -8.34 -18.38
C THR A 69 11.55 -9.52 -19.01
N THR A 70 11.92 -9.42 -20.30
CA THR A 70 12.61 -10.49 -21.04
C THR A 70 14.12 -10.25 -21.13
N ASN A 71 14.52 -9.01 -21.39
CA ASN A 71 15.88 -8.67 -21.81
C ASN A 71 16.73 -8.08 -20.68
N CYS A 72 16.12 -7.66 -19.54
CA CYS A 72 16.84 -7.01 -18.45
C CYS A 72 16.99 -7.95 -17.26
N ALA A 73 18.06 -8.70 -17.19
CA ALA A 73 18.33 -9.70 -16.15
C ALA A 73 18.32 -9.14 -14.71
N SER A 74 18.64 -7.84 -14.53
CA SER A 74 18.66 -7.17 -13.22
C SER A 74 17.34 -6.51 -12.83
N LEU A 75 16.31 -6.57 -13.67
CA LEU A 75 15.04 -5.85 -13.49
C LEU A 75 14.43 -6.11 -12.10
N THR A 76 14.16 -7.37 -11.79
CA THR A 76 13.53 -7.76 -10.52
C THR A 76 14.36 -7.31 -9.32
N THR A 77 15.69 -7.44 -9.37
CA THR A 77 16.59 -7.03 -8.29
C THR A 77 16.54 -5.52 -8.07
N LYS A 78 16.57 -4.72 -9.14
CA LYS A 78 16.49 -3.26 -9.06
C LYS A 78 15.13 -2.79 -8.59
N VAL A 79 14.05 -3.41 -9.07
CA VAL A 79 12.68 -3.13 -8.61
C VAL A 79 12.52 -3.46 -7.13
N THR A 80 13.03 -4.61 -6.68
CA THR A 80 13.02 -5.00 -5.26
C THR A 80 13.79 -3.98 -4.40
N ALA A 81 14.97 -3.57 -4.83
CA ALA A 81 15.73 -2.53 -4.14
C ALA A 81 14.95 -1.20 -4.09
N GLY A 82 14.28 -0.83 -5.19
CA GLY A 82 13.45 0.37 -5.27
C GLY A 82 12.28 0.35 -4.30
N ILE A 83 11.48 -0.73 -4.24
CA ILE A 83 10.35 -0.82 -3.31
C ILE A 83 10.80 -0.82 -1.85
N GLN A 84 11.98 -1.38 -1.55
CA GLN A 84 12.55 -1.48 -0.21
C GLN A 84 13.30 -0.22 0.24
N SER A 85 13.47 0.77 -0.63
CA SER A 85 14.07 2.06 -0.27
C SER A 85 13.14 2.98 0.53
N THR A 86 11.87 2.59 0.73
CA THR A 86 10.87 3.33 1.48
C THR A 86 10.93 3.05 2.98
N GLY A 87 10.16 3.80 3.77
CA GLY A 87 10.13 3.66 5.24
C GLY A 87 9.72 2.28 5.76
N LEU A 88 9.07 1.45 4.94
CA LEU A 88 8.71 0.07 5.30
C LEU A 88 9.84 -0.95 5.05
N GLY A 89 10.88 -0.58 4.30
CA GLY A 89 12.06 -1.40 4.05
C GLY A 89 11.71 -2.79 3.47
N THR A 90 12.35 -3.83 4.00
CA THR A 90 12.18 -5.22 3.55
C THR A 90 10.81 -5.84 3.87
N ALA A 91 9.97 -5.16 4.64
CA ALA A 91 8.61 -5.62 4.94
C ALA A 91 7.66 -5.49 3.73
N VAL A 92 7.99 -4.63 2.74
CA VAL A 92 7.28 -4.57 1.46
C VAL A 92 7.88 -5.59 0.50
N THR A 93 7.02 -6.36 -0.14
CA THR A 93 7.41 -7.38 -1.11
C THR A 93 6.66 -7.22 -2.43
N LEU A 94 7.24 -7.72 -3.51
CA LEU A 94 6.56 -7.81 -4.79
C LEU A 94 5.43 -8.84 -4.73
N GLN A 95 4.30 -8.52 -5.33
CA GLN A 95 3.25 -9.51 -5.56
C GLN A 95 3.71 -10.55 -6.60
N SER A 96 3.15 -11.75 -6.52
CA SER A 96 3.38 -12.80 -7.52
C SER A 96 3.05 -12.27 -8.92
N GLY A 97 3.93 -12.52 -9.88
CA GLY A 97 3.82 -12.01 -11.25
C GLY A 97 4.19 -10.53 -11.43
N SER A 98 4.80 -9.91 -10.43
CA SER A 98 5.33 -8.53 -10.53
C SER A 98 6.87 -8.56 -10.51
N PRO A 99 7.55 -7.69 -11.28
CA PRO A 99 7.03 -6.75 -12.28
C PRO A 99 6.44 -7.45 -13.50
N SER A 100 5.39 -6.87 -14.11
CA SER A 100 4.78 -7.35 -15.34
C SER A 100 4.77 -6.25 -16.39
N GLU A 101 4.92 -6.61 -17.64
CA GLU A 101 5.02 -5.68 -18.77
C GLU A 101 4.02 -6.06 -19.85
N GLY A 102 3.53 -5.07 -20.58
CA GLY A 102 2.59 -5.30 -21.65
C GLY A 102 2.20 -4.02 -22.37
N TYR A 103 1.47 -4.19 -23.47
CA TYR A 103 0.92 -3.08 -24.23
C TYR A 103 -0.42 -2.64 -23.68
N TYR A 104 -0.54 -1.33 -23.52
CA TYR A 104 -1.73 -0.68 -23.01
C TYR A 104 -2.19 0.42 -23.96
N CYS A 105 -3.49 0.60 -24.00
CA CYS A 105 -4.15 1.65 -24.75
C CYS A 105 -5.07 2.47 -23.86
N VAL A 106 -5.26 3.75 -24.18
CA VAL A 106 -6.28 4.58 -23.57
C VAL A 106 -7.61 4.28 -24.25
N ASN A 107 -8.61 3.84 -23.50
CA ASN A 107 -9.94 3.58 -24.02
C ASN A 107 -10.76 4.87 -24.20
N SER A 108 -11.96 4.77 -24.74
CA SER A 108 -12.86 5.90 -24.98
C SER A 108 -13.26 6.67 -23.71
N SER A 109 -13.13 6.07 -22.52
CA SER A 109 -13.37 6.73 -21.22
C SER A 109 -12.12 7.36 -20.61
N GLY A 110 -10.97 7.33 -21.29
CA GLY A 110 -9.70 7.86 -20.80
C GLY A 110 -8.94 6.91 -19.86
N ALA A 111 -9.40 5.68 -19.67
CA ALA A 111 -8.74 4.71 -18.81
C ALA A 111 -7.69 3.88 -19.58
N LEU A 112 -6.53 3.68 -18.94
CA LEU A 112 -5.46 2.84 -19.48
C LEU A 112 -5.86 1.36 -19.35
N THR A 113 -5.97 0.66 -20.47
CA THR A 113 -6.46 -0.71 -20.55
C THR A 113 -5.42 -1.62 -21.20
N TYR A 114 -5.17 -2.78 -20.60
CA TYR A 114 -4.29 -3.80 -21.14
C TYR A 114 -4.85 -4.36 -22.45
N VAL A 115 -4.02 -4.47 -23.48
CA VAL A 115 -4.42 -4.95 -24.80
C VAL A 115 -3.63 -6.16 -25.29
N SER A 116 -2.36 -6.29 -24.94
CA SER A 116 -1.53 -7.43 -25.35
C SER A 116 -0.29 -7.60 -24.48
N SER A 117 0.27 -8.80 -24.48
CA SER A 117 1.59 -9.10 -23.91
C SER A 117 2.71 -8.50 -24.76
N VAL A 118 3.90 -8.41 -24.16
CA VAL A 118 5.10 -7.90 -24.85
C VAL A 118 5.54 -8.69 -26.06
N SER A 119 5.10 -9.94 -26.21
CA SER A 119 5.43 -10.81 -27.35
C SER A 119 4.74 -10.38 -28.64
N THR A 120 3.64 -9.64 -28.57
CA THR A 120 2.85 -9.25 -29.76
C THR A 120 2.38 -7.81 -29.63
N LYS A 121 3.10 -6.87 -30.24
CA LYS A 121 2.72 -5.46 -30.25
C LYS A 121 1.55 -5.26 -31.22
N PRO A 122 0.38 -4.79 -30.75
CA PRO A 122 -0.72 -4.42 -31.61
C PRO A 122 -0.36 -3.19 -32.46
N THR A 123 -0.92 -3.08 -33.67
CA THR A 123 -0.68 -1.94 -34.55
C THR A 123 -1.43 -0.69 -34.12
N ASN A 124 -2.57 -0.84 -33.46
CA ASN A 124 -3.42 0.26 -33.01
C ASN A 124 -4.25 -0.17 -31.77
N CYS A 125 -5.04 0.76 -31.23
CA CYS A 125 -5.90 0.58 -30.07
C CYS A 125 -7.37 0.28 -30.43
N THR A 126 -7.65 -0.29 -31.60
CA THR A 126 -9.02 -0.61 -32.04
C THR A 126 -9.77 -1.50 -31.08
N SER A 127 -9.08 -2.43 -30.42
CA SER A 127 -9.68 -3.37 -29.45
C SER A 127 -10.34 -2.68 -28.24
N VAL A 128 -9.97 -1.44 -27.95
CA VAL A 128 -10.52 -0.63 -26.85
C VAL A 128 -11.30 0.59 -27.35
N GLY A 129 -11.65 0.61 -28.65
CA GLY A 129 -12.48 1.67 -29.25
C GLY A 129 -11.70 2.93 -29.66
N ASN A 130 -10.37 2.86 -29.75
CA ASN A 130 -9.53 4.00 -30.13
C ASN A 130 -8.56 3.60 -31.26
N ALA A 131 -9.05 3.62 -32.48
CA ALA A 131 -8.30 3.14 -33.66
C ALA A 131 -7.13 4.04 -34.08
N THR A 132 -7.12 5.31 -33.66
CA THR A 132 -6.11 6.30 -34.05
C THR A 132 -4.87 6.26 -33.19
N ASP A 133 -4.98 5.71 -31.96
CA ASP A 133 -3.88 5.64 -31.03
C ASP A 133 -3.00 4.40 -31.22
N THR A 134 -1.74 4.54 -30.85
CA THR A 134 -0.77 3.45 -30.82
C THR A 134 -0.59 2.92 -29.39
N PRO A 135 -0.51 1.58 -29.21
CA PRO A 135 -0.26 0.98 -27.91
C PRO A 135 1.08 1.41 -27.33
N GLY A 136 1.07 1.86 -26.08
CA GLY A 136 2.29 2.12 -25.31
C GLY A 136 2.74 0.90 -24.54
N ASP A 137 4.04 0.69 -24.47
CA ASP A 137 4.64 -0.30 -23.60
C ASP A 137 4.67 0.23 -22.17
N HIS A 138 4.13 -0.54 -21.24
CA HIS A 138 4.05 -0.17 -19.81
C HIS A 138 4.51 -1.31 -18.92
N ILE A 139 5.32 -0.96 -17.95
CA ILE A 139 5.66 -1.85 -16.86
C ILE A 139 4.76 -1.57 -15.66
N ARG A 140 4.23 -2.64 -15.06
CA ARG A 140 3.36 -2.61 -13.89
C ARG A 140 4.07 -3.24 -12.72
N VAL A 141 4.20 -2.51 -11.61
CA VAL A 141 4.77 -2.99 -10.37
C VAL A 141 3.68 -3.03 -9.31
N ALA A 142 3.40 -4.22 -8.82
CA ALA A 142 2.44 -4.48 -7.75
C ALA A 142 3.17 -4.96 -6.50
N VAL A 143 2.87 -4.35 -5.37
CA VAL A 143 3.51 -4.61 -4.07
C VAL A 143 2.50 -4.99 -3.02
N THR A 144 2.94 -5.69 -2.01
CA THR A 144 2.14 -6.08 -0.85
C THR A 144 2.91 -5.86 0.45
N TYR A 145 2.16 -5.54 1.50
CA TYR A 145 2.64 -5.36 2.86
C TYR A 145 1.59 -5.87 3.84
N THR A 146 2.00 -6.58 4.90
CA THR A 146 1.10 -7.04 5.95
C THR A 146 1.17 -6.09 7.14
N PHE A 147 0.09 -5.36 7.39
CA PHE A 147 -0.04 -4.48 8.55
C PHE A 147 -0.36 -5.29 9.80
N THR A 148 0.39 -5.04 10.86
CA THR A 148 0.15 -5.63 12.18
C THR A 148 -0.17 -4.52 13.18
N PRO A 149 -1.41 -4.48 13.74
CA PRO A 149 -1.77 -3.55 14.79
C PRO A 149 -0.95 -3.80 16.07
N ILE A 150 -0.68 -2.75 16.83
CA ILE A 150 -0.08 -2.88 18.18
C ILE A 150 -1.14 -3.41 19.16
N PHE A 151 -2.39 -2.95 19.00
CA PHE A 151 -3.49 -3.24 19.92
C PHE A 151 -4.56 -4.12 19.26
N SER A 152 -4.15 -5.31 18.78
CA SER A 152 -4.99 -6.21 17.97
C SER A 152 -6.29 -6.66 18.63
N ASN A 153 -6.33 -6.75 19.98
CA ASN A 153 -7.47 -7.31 20.70
C ASN A 153 -8.52 -6.28 21.16
N ILE A 154 -8.17 -5.00 21.15
CA ILE A 154 -9.03 -3.90 21.65
C ILE A 154 -9.13 -2.76 20.63
N GLY A 155 -8.54 -2.93 19.45
CA GLY A 155 -8.41 -1.89 18.42
C GLY A 155 -9.46 -2.01 17.31
N VAL A 156 -9.90 -0.86 16.80
CA VAL A 156 -10.77 -0.75 15.62
C VAL A 156 -10.05 -1.19 14.34
N THR A 157 -8.73 -1.29 14.35
CA THR A 157 -7.92 -1.72 13.20
C THR A 157 -8.12 -3.19 12.84
N SER A 158 -8.72 -4.00 13.72
CA SER A 158 -9.15 -5.37 13.39
C SER A 158 -10.21 -5.43 12.29
N PHE A 159 -10.91 -4.33 12.03
CA PHE A 159 -11.89 -4.21 10.94
C PHE A 159 -11.26 -3.76 9.61
N PHE A 160 -9.98 -3.41 9.61
CA PHE A 160 -9.28 -2.99 8.40
C PHE A 160 -8.58 -4.18 7.73
N PRO A 161 -8.41 -4.15 6.39
CA PRO A 161 -7.63 -5.17 5.70
C PRO A 161 -6.20 -5.25 6.25
N ALA A 162 -5.80 -6.41 6.73
CA ALA A 162 -4.43 -6.62 7.20
C ALA A 162 -3.40 -6.55 6.07
N THR A 163 -3.79 -6.96 4.84
CA THR A 163 -2.92 -6.92 3.68
C THR A 163 -3.17 -5.63 2.90
N LEU A 164 -2.15 -4.79 2.83
CA LEU A 164 -2.12 -3.58 2.03
C LEU A 164 -1.44 -3.87 0.70
N THR A 165 -2.07 -3.47 -0.39
CA THR A 165 -1.54 -3.63 -1.74
C THR A 165 -1.56 -2.31 -2.48
N ALA A 166 -0.57 -2.09 -3.32
CA ALA A 166 -0.55 -0.97 -4.24
C ALA A 166 0.04 -1.40 -5.59
N THR A 167 -0.34 -0.67 -6.62
CA THR A 167 0.17 -0.88 -7.97
C THR A 167 0.53 0.46 -8.56
N SER A 168 1.69 0.50 -9.21
CA SER A 168 2.10 1.63 -10.02
C SER A 168 2.46 1.16 -11.43
N MET A 169 2.26 2.03 -12.40
CA MET A 169 2.58 1.76 -13.80
C MET A 169 3.45 2.88 -14.34
N MET A 170 4.40 2.51 -15.20
CA MET A 170 5.24 3.47 -15.88
C MET A 170 5.34 3.08 -17.36
N ARG A 171 5.25 4.08 -18.25
CA ARG A 171 5.44 3.88 -19.68
C ARG A 171 6.92 3.75 -19.97
N MET A 172 7.28 2.69 -20.70
CA MET A 172 8.66 2.40 -21.11
C MET A 172 9.00 3.03 -22.45
N GLN A 173 8.01 3.10 -23.35
CA GLN A 173 8.13 3.67 -24.69
C GLN A 173 6.78 4.18 -25.20
#